data_cfd5807d59257fb598b2eda8f36b6c46
#
_entry.id   cfd5807d59257fb598b2eda8f36b6c46
#
_cell.length_a   1.000
_cell.length_b   1.000
_cell.length_c   1.000
_cell.angle_alpha   90.00
_cell.angle_beta   90.00
_cell.angle_gamma   90.00
#
_symmetry.space_group_name_H-M   'P 1'
#
loop_
_entity.id
_entity.type
_entity.pdbx_description
1 polymer ?
#
loop_
_entity_poly.entity_id
_entity_poly.type
_entity_poly.pdbx_seq_one_letter_code
_entity_poly.pdbx_strand_id
1 'polypeptide(L)'
;MRVSGWKVAGVALLCGVMVGAARAQLHDPAVAKQKYETYKTRVMAGDLAVDWRAFRLAAMVGGVDGGFDWHPVRNQVLQDADAGKDDAALAGANQIIAHNMANPEGHVLAMLVLRRMGKDDAADKERAIVDAIVKSILASGDGKSAKTAWFTVDPSEEYFVINVVLGAQPKGQALVQQDGHAFDKMTVVDDKGAEQVLWFNTDTDMQIMDAAMNPKKK
;
A
#
# COMPACT_ATOMS: atom_id res chain seq x y z
N MET A 1 -39.47 -49.28 19.47
CA MET A 1 -38.60 -49.42 18.30
C MET A 1 -37.59 -48.30 18.30
N ARG A 2 -36.31 -48.62 18.61
CA ARG A 2 -35.19 -47.68 18.64
C ARG A 2 -34.68 -47.51 17.22
N VAL A 3 -34.41 -46.29 16.78
CA VAL A 3 -33.54 -46.03 15.62
C VAL A 3 -32.43 -45.08 16.04
N SER A 4 -31.26 -45.57 15.88
CA SER A 4 -29.93 -45.19 16.25
C SER A 4 -29.45 -43.90 15.64
N GLY A 5 -28.53 -43.26 16.40
CA GLY A 5 -27.66 -42.15 16.19
C GLY A 5 -26.94 -42.01 14.86
N TRP A 6 -26.87 -40.76 14.44
CA TRP A 6 -25.89 -40.33 13.45
C TRP A 6 -24.77 -39.58 14.20
N LYS A 7 -23.58 -40.14 14.11
CA LYS A 7 -22.33 -39.51 14.51
C LYS A 7 -21.98 -38.44 13.50
N VAL A 8 -22.05 -37.20 13.90
CA VAL A 8 -21.39 -36.11 13.19
C VAL A 8 -20.01 -35.92 13.83
N ALA A 9 -19.00 -36.55 13.28
CA ALA A 9 -17.61 -36.33 13.61
C ALA A 9 -16.85 -36.03 12.33
N GLY A 10 -16.18 -34.88 12.26
CA GLY A 10 -15.06 -34.71 11.38
C GLY A 10 -15.17 -33.73 10.19
N VAL A 11 -15.51 -32.46 10.42
CA VAL A 11 -15.27 -31.40 9.38
C VAL A 11 -14.46 -30.19 9.92
N ALA A 12 -14.08 -30.18 11.19
CA ALA A 12 -13.46 -28.99 11.81
C ALA A 12 -11.92 -28.89 11.63
N LEU A 13 -11.23 -29.87 11.00
CA LEU A 13 -9.75 -29.88 10.98
C LEU A 13 -9.10 -29.44 9.67
N LEU A 14 -9.85 -29.25 8.59
CA LEU A 14 -9.28 -28.90 7.27
C LEU A 14 -9.20 -27.39 6.99
N CYS A 15 -9.98 -26.55 7.67
CA CYS A 15 -9.94 -25.10 7.46
C CYS A 15 -8.70 -24.42 8.08
N GLY A 16 -8.17 -24.93 9.20
CA GLY A 16 -7.03 -24.32 9.89
C GLY A 16 -5.71 -24.44 9.13
N VAL A 17 -5.50 -25.56 8.43
CA VAL A 17 -4.26 -25.82 7.69
C VAL A 17 -4.18 -25.01 6.40
N MET A 18 -5.31 -24.78 5.73
CA MET A 18 -5.34 -24.00 4.48
C MET A 18 -5.13 -22.51 4.72
N VAL A 19 -5.63 -21.97 5.82
CA VAL A 19 -5.42 -20.56 6.20
C VAL A 19 -3.96 -20.32 6.61
N GLY A 20 -3.33 -21.27 7.28
CA GLY A 20 -1.91 -21.19 7.65
C GLY A 20 -0.98 -21.27 6.44
N ALA A 21 -1.26 -22.15 5.48
CA ALA A 21 -0.48 -22.29 4.25
C ALA A 21 -0.61 -21.06 3.34
N ALA A 22 -1.81 -20.50 3.21
CA ALA A 22 -2.05 -19.27 2.44
C ALA A 22 -1.36 -18.05 3.07
N ARG A 23 -1.30 -17.98 4.40
CA ARG A 23 -0.56 -16.94 5.12
C ARG A 23 0.95 -17.08 4.97
N ALA A 24 1.49 -18.29 5.06
CA ALA A 24 2.92 -18.57 4.86
C ALA A 24 3.38 -18.24 3.42
N GLN A 25 2.52 -18.48 2.41
CA GLN A 25 2.83 -18.14 1.01
C GLN A 25 2.90 -16.63 0.73
N LEU A 26 2.19 -15.79 1.50
CA LEU A 26 2.27 -14.34 1.34
C LEU A 26 3.57 -13.75 1.91
N HIS A 27 4.32 -14.49 2.73
CA HIS A 27 5.60 -14.06 3.31
C HIS A 27 6.82 -14.58 2.56
N ASP A 28 6.64 -15.36 1.49
CA ASP A 28 7.72 -15.76 0.60
C ASP A 28 7.96 -14.66 -0.46
N PRO A 29 9.13 -13.99 -0.45
CA PRO A 29 9.42 -12.90 -1.39
C PRO A 29 9.34 -13.32 -2.86
N ALA A 30 9.71 -14.56 -3.21
CA ALA A 30 9.65 -15.03 -4.60
C ALA A 30 8.20 -15.21 -5.06
N VAL A 31 7.35 -15.79 -4.20
CA VAL A 31 5.92 -15.95 -4.47
C VAL A 31 5.22 -14.58 -4.54
N ALA A 32 5.57 -13.67 -3.62
CA ALA A 32 5.04 -12.31 -3.61
C ALA A 32 5.43 -11.55 -4.89
N LYS A 33 6.68 -11.64 -5.32
CA LYS A 33 7.14 -11.02 -6.57
C LYS A 33 6.41 -11.56 -7.79
N GLN A 34 6.18 -12.86 -7.88
CA GLN A 34 5.40 -13.45 -8.98
C GLN A 34 3.95 -12.95 -8.97
N LYS A 35 3.34 -12.83 -7.78
CA LYS A 35 2.00 -12.30 -7.61
C LYS A 35 1.91 -10.82 -8.00
N TYR A 36 2.92 -10.03 -7.64
CA TYR A 36 3.04 -8.64 -8.06
C TYR A 36 3.07 -8.52 -9.60
N GLU A 37 3.89 -9.31 -10.29
CA GLU A 37 3.97 -9.27 -11.76
C GLU A 37 2.64 -9.66 -12.42
N THR A 38 1.89 -10.58 -11.81
CA THR A 38 0.54 -10.96 -12.26
C THR A 38 -0.43 -9.77 -12.16
N TYR A 39 -0.46 -9.06 -11.03
CA TYR A 39 -1.30 -7.88 -10.86
C TYR A 39 -0.87 -6.73 -11.78
N LYS A 40 0.44 -6.46 -11.86
CA LYS A 40 1.02 -5.44 -12.75
C LYS A 40 0.57 -5.65 -14.19
N THR A 41 0.67 -6.87 -14.71
CA THR A 41 0.24 -7.22 -16.08
C THR A 41 -1.25 -6.90 -16.30
N ARG A 42 -2.12 -7.22 -15.32
CA ARG A 42 -3.56 -6.93 -15.39
C ARG A 42 -3.82 -5.43 -15.39
N VAL A 43 -3.19 -4.68 -14.49
CA VAL A 43 -3.34 -3.22 -14.41
C VAL A 43 -2.86 -2.55 -15.71
N MET A 44 -1.72 -2.99 -16.26
CA MET A 44 -1.22 -2.49 -17.55
C MET A 44 -2.17 -2.80 -18.70
N ALA A 45 -2.94 -3.88 -18.64
CA ALA A 45 -4.00 -4.20 -19.59
C ALA A 45 -5.31 -3.41 -19.35
N GLY A 46 -5.34 -2.51 -18.36
CA GLY A 46 -6.51 -1.69 -18.01
C GLY A 46 -7.50 -2.36 -17.05
N ASP A 47 -7.17 -3.54 -16.50
CA ASP A 47 -8.00 -4.21 -15.50
C ASP A 47 -7.71 -3.63 -14.10
N LEU A 48 -8.53 -2.69 -13.67
CA LEU A 48 -8.45 -2.10 -12.33
C LEU A 48 -9.25 -2.86 -11.26
N ALA A 49 -9.93 -3.96 -11.63
CA ALA A 49 -10.66 -4.81 -10.68
C ALA A 49 -9.75 -5.85 -9.99
N VAL A 50 -8.48 -5.53 -9.80
CA VAL A 50 -7.54 -6.34 -9.04
C VAL A 50 -7.73 -6.12 -7.54
N ASP A 51 -7.25 -7.07 -6.72
CA ASP A 51 -7.13 -6.86 -5.27
C ASP A 51 -5.94 -5.93 -4.97
N TRP A 52 -6.22 -4.63 -4.87
CA TRP A 52 -5.20 -3.61 -4.65
C TRP A 52 -4.48 -3.74 -3.31
N ARG A 53 -5.15 -4.23 -2.26
CA ARG A 53 -4.48 -4.52 -0.98
C ARG A 53 -3.45 -5.62 -1.15
N ALA A 54 -3.84 -6.71 -1.83
CA ALA A 54 -2.92 -7.81 -2.11
C ALA A 54 -1.80 -7.41 -3.10
N PHE A 55 -2.07 -6.48 -4.03
CA PHE A 55 -1.07 -5.96 -4.96
C PHE A 55 -0.01 -5.13 -4.22
N ARG A 56 -0.40 -4.17 -3.37
CA ARG A 56 0.51 -3.37 -2.54
C ARG A 56 1.36 -4.25 -1.62
N LEU A 57 0.71 -5.21 -0.94
CA LEU A 57 1.40 -6.18 -0.10
C LEU A 57 2.41 -7.03 -0.89
N ALA A 58 2.04 -7.47 -2.09
CA ALA A 58 2.93 -8.25 -2.95
C ALA A 58 4.13 -7.43 -3.44
N ALA A 59 3.97 -6.13 -3.68
CA ALA A 59 5.07 -5.23 -3.98
C ALA A 59 6.07 -5.14 -2.83
N MET A 60 5.57 -4.89 -1.62
CA MET A 60 6.40 -4.73 -0.42
C MET A 60 7.13 -6.03 -0.05
N VAL A 61 6.40 -7.14 0.09
CA VAL A 61 7.00 -8.44 0.46
C VAL A 61 7.92 -8.97 -0.64
N GLY A 62 7.59 -8.73 -1.91
CA GLY A 62 8.41 -9.10 -3.07
C GLY A 62 9.65 -8.25 -3.25
N GLY A 63 9.80 -7.16 -2.46
CA GLY A 63 10.94 -6.26 -2.55
C GLY A 63 11.12 -5.66 -3.94
N VAL A 64 10.01 -5.25 -4.60
CA VAL A 64 10.05 -4.82 -6.01
C VAL A 64 10.83 -3.53 -6.21
N ASP A 65 10.92 -2.68 -5.19
CA ASP A 65 11.72 -1.46 -5.25
C ASP A 65 13.23 -1.76 -5.31
N GLY A 66 13.67 -2.95 -4.84
CA GLY A 66 15.04 -3.43 -5.02
C GLY A 66 16.13 -2.49 -4.48
N GLY A 67 15.80 -1.66 -3.49
CA GLY A 67 16.66 -0.62 -2.96
C GLY A 67 16.61 0.69 -3.78
N PHE A 68 15.67 0.83 -4.70
CA PHE A 68 15.43 2.08 -5.43
C PHE A 68 14.79 3.12 -4.48
N ASP A 69 15.54 4.19 -4.20
CA ASP A 69 15.02 5.34 -3.47
C ASP A 69 14.32 6.29 -4.46
N TRP A 70 13.02 6.33 -4.42
CA TRP A 70 12.22 7.19 -5.30
C TRP A 70 12.14 8.66 -4.83
N HIS A 71 12.52 8.98 -3.60
CA HIS A 71 12.41 10.35 -3.06
C HIS A 71 13.26 11.38 -3.83
N PRO A 72 14.53 11.11 -4.18
CA PRO A 72 15.30 12.03 -5.03
C PRO A 72 14.65 12.22 -6.40
N VAL A 73 14.10 11.14 -6.99
CA VAL A 73 13.42 11.21 -8.29
C VAL A 73 12.18 12.08 -8.20
N ARG A 74 11.34 11.90 -7.15
CA ARG A 74 10.19 12.77 -6.87
C ARG A 74 10.59 14.23 -6.80
N ASN A 75 11.64 14.55 -6.05
CA ASN A 75 12.10 15.93 -5.91
C ASN A 75 12.56 16.52 -7.26
N GLN A 76 13.21 15.73 -8.09
CA GLN A 76 13.61 16.14 -9.44
C GLN A 76 12.37 16.35 -10.34
N VAL A 77 11.37 15.47 -10.26
CA VAL A 77 10.10 15.63 -10.99
C VAL A 77 9.44 16.97 -10.65
N LEU A 78 9.37 17.34 -9.38
CA LEU A 78 8.79 18.61 -8.95
C LEU A 78 9.58 19.79 -9.48
N GLN A 79 10.93 19.76 -9.42
CA GLN A 79 11.81 20.82 -9.95
C GLN A 79 11.67 20.96 -11.47
N ASP A 80 11.64 19.86 -12.21
CA ASP A 80 11.46 19.89 -13.66
C ASP A 80 10.08 20.39 -14.06
N ALA A 81 9.06 20.00 -13.27
CA ALA A 81 7.71 20.51 -13.40
C ALA A 81 7.64 22.04 -13.18
N ASP A 82 8.25 22.56 -12.13
CA ASP A 82 8.30 24.00 -11.84
C ASP A 82 9.08 24.78 -12.90
N ALA A 83 10.10 24.14 -13.50
CA ALA A 83 10.89 24.71 -14.61
C ALA A 83 10.21 24.60 -15.98
N GLY A 84 8.97 24.07 -16.08
CA GLY A 84 8.25 23.87 -17.33
C GLY A 84 8.81 22.75 -18.23
N LYS A 85 9.65 21.87 -17.67
CA LYS A 85 10.24 20.72 -18.38
C LYS A 85 9.35 19.49 -18.24
N ASP A 86 8.15 19.56 -18.79
CA ASP A 86 7.11 18.56 -18.59
C ASP A 86 7.48 17.15 -19.05
N ASP A 87 8.20 17.02 -20.16
CA ASP A 87 8.64 15.71 -20.65
C ASP A 87 9.66 15.06 -19.69
N ALA A 88 10.58 15.83 -19.09
CA ALA A 88 11.52 15.34 -18.11
C ALA A 88 10.80 14.95 -16.80
N ALA A 89 9.88 15.80 -16.34
CA ALA A 89 9.05 15.52 -15.17
C ALA A 89 8.23 14.23 -15.35
N LEU A 90 7.59 14.05 -16.51
CA LEU A 90 6.83 12.84 -16.82
C LEU A 90 7.73 11.60 -16.87
N ALA A 91 8.93 11.71 -17.44
CA ALA A 91 9.88 10.61 -17.46
C ALA A 91 10.29 10.17 -16.04
N GLY A 92 10.54 11.12 -15.13
CA GLY A 92 10.82 10.83 -13.72
C GLY A 92 9.66 10.15 -13.00
N ALA A 93 8.43 10.65 -13.18
CA ALA A 93 7.23 10.02 -12.63
C ALA A 93 7.07 8.58 -13.13
N ASN A 94 7.25 8.35 -14.44
CA ASN A 94 7.19 7.02 -15.04
C ASN A 94 8.32 6.10 -14.54
N GLN A 95 9.49 6.63 -14.15
CA GLN A 95 10.54 5.85 -13.53
C GLN A 95 10.09 5.27 -12.19
N ILE A 96 9.42 6.07 -11.34
CA ILE A 96 8.86 5.59 -10.07
C ILE A 96 7.82 4.48 -10.33
N ILE A 97 6.89 4.69 -11.26
CA ILE A 97 5.86 3.71 -11.65
C ILE A 97 6.49 2.41 -12.17
N ALA A 98 7.54 2.50 -12.99
CA ALA A 98 8.21 1.34 -13.55
C ALA A 98 8.86 0.45 -12.49
N HIS A 99 9.43 1.07 -11.44
CA HIS A 99 9.98 0.33 -10.29
C HIS A 99 8.86 -0.29 -9.45
N ASN A 100 7.83 0.48 -9.12
CA ASN A 100 6.72 -0.02 -8.32
C ASN A 100 5.38 0.56 -8.81
N MET A 101 4.64 -0.23 -9.58
CA MET A 101 3.31 0.14 -10.08
C MET A 101 2.25 0.27 -8.96
N ALA A 102 2.51 -0.21 -7.76
CA ALA A 102 1.63 -0.03 -6.63
C ALA A 102 1.98 1.23 -5.80
N ASN A 103 2.99 2.01 -6.19
CA ASN A 103 3.36 3.26 -5.53
C ASN A 103 2.45 4.41 -5.99
N PRO A 104 1.60 4.97 -5.10
CA PRO A 104 0.65 6.01 -5.48
C PRO A 104 1.31 7.33 -5.86
N GLU A 105 2.50 7.63 -5.33
CA GLU A 105 3.20 8.90 -5.58
C GLU A 105 3.58 9.05 -7.06
N GLY A 106 4.12 7.98 -7.68
CA GLY A 106 4.47 8.01 -9.10
C GLY A 106 3.27 8.33 -9.99
N HIS A 107 2.12 7.73 -9.69
CA HIS A 107 0.86 7.95 -10.44
C HIS A 107 0.30 9.37 -10.22
N VAL A 108 0.37 9.93 -9.00
CA VAL A 108 -0.04 11.32 -8.74
C VAL A 108 0.84 12.28 -9.53
N LEU A 109 2.16 12.10 -9.50
CA LEU A 109 3.09 12.95 -10.25
C LEU A 109 2.83 12.88 -11.76
N ALA A 110 2.68 11.68 -12.31
CA ALA A 110 2.35 11.50 -13.73
C ALA A 110 1.02 12.17 -14.08
N MET A 111 -0.02 11.98 -13.27
CA MET A 111 -1.33 12.61 -13.43
C MET A 111 -1.22 14.14 -13.50
N LEU A 112 -0.51 14.74 -12.55
CA LEU A 112 -0.37 16.20 -12.48
C LEU A 112 0.38 16.77 -13.71
N VAL A 113 1.48 16.11 -14.11
CA VAL A 113 2.25 16.52 -15.28
C VAL A 113 1.45 16.34 -16.57
N LEU A 114 0.75 15.22 -16.73
CA LEU A 114 -0.10 14.96 -17.89
C LEU A 114 -1.23 15.99 -18.02
N ARG A 115 -1.87 16.40 -16.91
CA ARG A 115 -2.88 17.49 -16.90
C ARG A 115 -2.27 18.78 -17.41
N ARG A 116 -1.08 19.16 -16.94
CA ARG A 116 -0.41 20.37 -17.39
C ARG A 116 -0.04 20.32 -18.87
N MET A 117 0.27 19.14 -19.40
CA MET A 117 0.53 18.91 -20.83
C MET A 117 -0.75 18.87 -21.69
N GLY A 118 -1.95 18.99 -21.08
CA GLY A 118 -3.24 18.85 -21.79
C GLY A 118 -3.57 17.41 -22.22
N LYS A 119 -2.89 16.41 -21.66
CA LYS A 119 -3.11 14.99 -21.97
C LYS A 119 -4.13 14.38 -20.99
N ASP A 120 -5.35 14.89 -21.01
CA ASP A 120 -6.38 14.60 -20.01
C ASP A 120 -6.76 13.12 -19.92
N ASP A 121 -6.93 12.43 -21.03
CA ASP A 121 -7.28 11.00 -21.06
C ASP A 121 -6.18 10.13 -20.38
N ALA A 122 -4.91 10.50 -20.56
CA ALA A 122 -3.80 9.82 -19.92
C ALA A 122 -3.76 10.14 -18.41
N ALA A 123 -4.00 11.39 -18.05
CA ALA A 123 -4.08 11.80 -16.65
C ALA A 123 -5.22 11.09 -15.89
N ASP A 124 -6.37 10.90 -16.55
CA ASP A 124 -7.51 10.19 -15.96
C ASP A 124 -7.22 8.70 -15.70
N LYS A 125 -6.40 8.06 -16.53
CA LYS A 125 -5.94 6.68 -16.27
C LYS A 125 -5.08 6.60 -15.02
N GLU A 126 -4.12 7.52 -14.88
CA GLU A 126 -3.28 7.59 -13.69
C GLU A 126 -4.11 7.87 -12.43
N ARG A 127 -5.06 8.80 -12.53
CA ARG A 127 -6.01 9.09 -11.45
C ARG A 127 -6.81 7.86 -11.03
N ALA A 128 -7.30 7.08 -11.97
CA ALA A 128 -8.08 5.87 -11.65
C ALA A 128 -7.26 4.84 -10.86
N ILE A 129 -5.95 4.76 -11.14
CA ILE A 129 -5.03 3.91 -10.36
C ILE A 129 -4.85 4.47 -8.94
N VAL A 130 -4.60 5.77 -8.80
CA VAL A 130 -4.50 6.43 -7.48
C VAL A 130 -5.76 6.21 -6.66
N ASP A 131 -6.93 6.44 -7.26
CA ASP A 131 -8.23 6.27 -6.59
C ASP A 131 -8.42 4.81 -6.11
N ALA A 132 -7.99 3.83 -6.90
CA ALA A 132 -8.08 2.41 -6.54
C ALA A 132 -7.12 2.03 -5.40
N ILE A 133 -5.88 2.53 -5.40
CA ILE A 133 -4.92 2.36 -4.30
C ILE A 133 -5.47 2.99 -3.02
N VAL A 134 -5.86 4.27 -3.06
CA VAL A 134 -6.41 5.01 -1.92
C VAL A 134 -7.66 4.30 -1.36
N LYS A 135 -8.59 3.91 -2.23
CA LYS A 135 -9.78 3.16 -1.83
C LYS A 135 -9.42 1.87 -1.10
N SER A 136 -8.37 1.16 -1.51
CA SER A 136 -7.94 -0.07 -0.86
C SER A 136 -7.35 0.15 0.54
N ILE A 137 -6.76 1.34 0.80
CA ILE A 137 -6.29 1.74 2.13
C ILE A 137 -7.48 2.12 2.99
N LEU A 138 -8.30 3.07 2.52
CA LEU A 138 -9.40 3.63 3.30
C LEU A 138 -10.52 2.61 3.60
N ALA A 139 -10.71 1.61 2.75
CA ALA A 139 -11.67 0.54 2.99
C ALA A 139 -11.29 -0.40 4.15
N SER A 140 -10.07 -0.32 4.67
CA SER A 140 -9.61 -1.16 5.79
C SER A 140 -10.08 -0.66 7.16
N GLY A 141 -10.54 0.60 7.26
CA GLY A 141 -10.99 1.20 8.52
C GLY A 141 -11.38 2.66 8.36
N ASP A 142 -11.53 3.37 9.47
CA ASP A 142 -11.75 4.82 9.49
C ASP A 142 -10.55 5.61 10.06
N GLY A 143 -9.49 4.92 10.45
CA GLY A 143 -8.26 5.51 10.98
C GLY A 143 -8.37 6.17 12.35
N LYS A 144 -9.50 6.02 13.08
CA LYS A 144 -9.74 6.76 14.34
C LYS A 144 -9.29 6.05 15.60
N SER A 145 -9.00 4.76 15.51
CA SER A 145 -8.57 3.95 16.65
C SER A 145 -7.71 2.78 16.19
N ALA A 146 -6.99 2.13 17.10
CA ALA A 146 -6.27 0.89 16.80
C ALA A 146 -7.18 -0.18 16.16
N LYS A 147 -8.42 -0.30 16.63
CA LYS A 147 -9.39 -1.29 16.11
C LYS A 147 -9.83 -1.00 14.67
N THR A 148 -9.84 0.25 14.27
CA THR A 148 -10.29 0.71 12.95
C THR A 148 -9.17 1.40 12.19
N ALA A 149 -7.92 1.09 12.52
CA ALA A 149 -6.72 1.62 11.87
C ALA A 149 -6.71 1.30 10.38
N TRP A 150 -6.21 2.21 9.58
CA TRP A 150 -5.95 1.96 8.17
C TRP A 150 -4.77 1.01 8.01
N PHE A 151 -4.91 0.05 7.11
CA PHE A 151 -3.84 -0.87 6.77
C PHE A 151 -2.94 -0.26 5.69
N THR A 152 -1.68 -0.04 6.06
CA THR A 152 -0.60 0.38 5.17
C THR A 152 0.45 -0.72 5.04
N VAL A 153 1.20 -0.74 3.97
CA VAL A 153 2.27 -1.72 3.74
C VAL A 153 3.65 -1.17 4.10
N ASP A 154 3.79 0.15 4.05
CA ASP A 154 4.98 0.88 4.49
C ASP A 154 4.63 2.31 4.95
N PRO A 155 5.55 3.02 5.64
CA PRO A 155 5.30 4.38 6.12
C PRO A 155 5.02 5.39 5.02
N SER A 156 5.49 5.19 3.78
CA SER A 156 5.24 6.16 2.69
C SER A 156 3.77 6.27 2.34
N GLU A 157 3.00 5.17 2.47
CA GLU A 157 1.55 5.18 2.29
C GLU A 157 0.82 6.00 3.37
N GLU A 158 1.33 6.00 4.60
CA GLU A 158 0.77 6.80 5.69
C GLU A 158 0.92 8.29 5.39
N TYR A 159 2.14 8.70 5.04
CA TYR A 159 2.42 10.09 4.64
C TYR A 159 1.66 10.48 3.38
N PHE A 160 1.48 9.56 2.42
CA PHE A 160 0.66 9.79 1.24
C PHE A 160 -0.80 10.07 1.62
N VAL A 161 -1.39 9.26 2.49
CA VAL A 161 -2.76 9.48 2.99
C VAL A 161 -2.85 10.83 3.71
N ILE A 162 -1.92 11.14 4.59
CA ILE A 162 -1.93 12.40 5.36
C ILE A 162 -1.78 13.61 4.44
N ASN A 163 -0.74 13.63 3.60
CA ASN A 163 -0.36 14.82 2.86
C ASN A 163 -1.20 15.01 1.59
N VAL A 164 -1.46 13.93 0.85
CA VAL A 164 -2.08 14.01 -0.48
C VAL A 164 -3.59 13.80 -0.39
N VAL A 165 -4.05 12.79 0.38
CA VAL A 165 -5.48 12.47 0.44
C VAL A 165 -6.23 13.39 1.38
N LEU A 166 -5.68 13.66 2.58
CA LEU A 166 -6.33 14.48 3.60
C LEU A 166 -5.90 15.95 3.56
N GLY A 167 -4.83 16.31 2.83
CA GLY A 167 -4.29 17.66 2.80
C GLY A 167 -3.79 18.15 4.17
N ALA A 168 -3.45 17.23 5.08
CA ALA A 168 -2.98 17.53 6.42
C ALA A 168 -1.46 17.44 6.51
N GLN A 169 -0.90 17.93 7.60
CA GLN A 169 0.54 17.86 7.87
C GLN A 169 0.80 17.02 9.13
N PRO A 170 1.78 16.11 9.13
CA PRO A 170 2.16 15.35 10.30
C PRO A 170 2.82 16.29 11.32
N LYS A 171 2.39 16.21 12.59
CA LYS A 171 2.92 16.97 13.73
C LYS A 171 3.67 16.10 14.71
N GLY A 172 3.29 14.82 14.81
CA GLY A 172 3.93 13.85 15.70
C GLY A 172 3.57 12.42 15.34
N GLN A 173 4.47 11.50 15.65
CA GLN A 173 4.30 10.06 15.41
C GLN A 173 4.68 9.30 16.68
N ALA A 174 3.94 8.25 17.00
CA ALA A 174 4.25 7.30 18.07
C ALA A 174 3.94 5.89 17.62
N LEU A 175 4.93 5.00 17.70
CA LEU A 175 4.71 3.57 17.51
C LEU A 175 4.04 3.01 18.78
N VAL A 176 2.90 2.37 18.61
CA VAL A 176 2.08 1.81 19.69
C VAL A 176 1.90 0.32 19.47
N GLN A 177 2.12 -0.48 20.52
CA GLN A 177 1.80 -1.90 20.55
C GLN A 177 0.49 -2.10 21.31
N GLN A 178 -0.50 -2.72 20.67
CA GLN A 178 -1.80 -3.01 21.28
C GLN A 178 -2.37 -4.32 20.75
N ASP A 179 -2.81 -5.20 21.65
CA ASP A 179 -3.44 -6.48 21.33
C ASP A 179 -2.61 -7.38 20.38
N GLY A 180 -1.26 -7.29 20.48
CA GLY A 180 -0.32 -8.05 19.66
C GLY A 180 -0.08 -7.48 18.26
N HIS A 181 -0.58 -6.27 17.99
CA HIS A 181 -0.41 -5.54 16.72
C HIS A 181 0.41 -4.26 16.92
N ALA A 182 1.12 -3.85 15.88
CA ALA A 182 1.85 -2.60 15.83
C ALA A 182 1.06 -1.54 15.05
N PHE A 183 1.06 -0.33 15.58
CA PHE A 183 0.36 0.81 15.00
C PHE A 183 1.23 2.05 15.02
N ASP A 184 1.19 2.81 13.92
CA ASP A 184 1.61 4.19 13.95
C ASP A 184 0.42 5.09 14.30
N LYS A 185 0.58 5.81 15.42
CA LYS A 185 -0.36 6.81 15.89
C LYS A 185 0.17 8.18 15.49
N MET A 186 -0.44 8.77 14.45
CA MET A 186 -0.01 10.03 13.87
C MET A 186 -0.89 11.17 14.39
N THR A 187 -0.28 12.20 14.97
CA THR A 187 -0.96 13.49 15.21
C THR A 187 -0.76 14.33 13.95
N VAL A 188 -1.84 14.79 13.35
CA VAL A 188 -1.83 15.61 12.14
C VAL A 188 -2.61 16.89 12.34
N VAL A 189 -2.28 17.93 11.56
CA VAL A 189 -2.96 19.22 11.56
C VAL A 189 -3.47 19.53 10.15
N ASP A 190 -4.72 19.94 10.03
CA ASP A 190 -5.30 20.38 8.77
C ASP A 190 -4.92 21.84 8.42
N ASP A 191 -5.37 22.31 7.25
CA ASP A 191 -5.13 23.67 6.75
C ASP A 191 -5.78 24.77 7.61
N LYS A 192 -6.72 24.40 8.49
CA LYS A 192 -7.39 25.30 9.45
C LYS A 192 -6.77 25.28 10.83
N GLY A 193 -5.73 24.46 11.03
CA GLY A 193 -5.05 24.30 12.32
C GLY A 193 -5.75 23.33 13.28
N ALA A 194 -6.77 22.59 12.83
CA ALA A 194 -7.41 21.59 13.67
C ALA A 194 -6.55 20.32 13.73
N GLU A 195 -6.30 19.86 14.95
CA GLU A 195 -5.53 18.64 15.20
C GLU A 195 -6.45 17.42 15.24
N GLN A 196 -5.98 16.32 14.65
CA GLN A 196 -6.61 15.00 14.75
C GLN A 196 -5.57 13.92 14.92
N VAL A 197 -5.99 12.77 15.44
CA VAL A 197 -5.15 11.59 15.60
C VAL A 197 -5.61 10.52 14.61
N LEU A 198 -4.66 10.01 13.84
CA LEU A 198 -4.86 8.94 12.86
C LEU A 198 -4.11 7.68 13.31
N TRP A 199 -4.67 6.53 13.01
CA TRP A 199 -4.09 5.23 13.33
C TRP A 199 -3.85 4.43 12.06
N PHE A 200 -2.62 3.95 11.90
CA PHE A 200 -2.20 3.07 10.81
C PHE A 200 -1.71 1.74 11.39
N ASN A 201 -2.14 0.62 10.80
CA ASN A 201 -1.62 -0.69 11.16
C ASN A 201 -0.34 -0.95 10.39
N THR A 202 0.77 -1.10 11.11
CA THR A 202 2.14 -1.26 10.58
C THR A 202 2.70 -2.68 10.74
N ASP A 203 1.83 -3.66 10.99
CA ASP A 203 2.27 -5.05 11.21
C ASP A 203 3.14 -5.60 10.08
N THR A 204 2.81 -5.25 8.82
CA THR A 204 3.57 -5.73 7.66
C THR A 204 4.98 -5.20 7.65
N ASP A 205 5.15 -3.90 7.86
CA ASP A 205 6.46 -3.26 7.91
C ASP A 205 7.31 -3.84 9.05
N MET A 206 6.75 -3.94 10.25
CA MET A 206 7.41 -4.51 11.42
C MET A 206 7.83 -5.97 11.21
N GLN A 207 7.01 -6.80 10.55
CA GLN A 207 7.33 -8.18 10.24
C GLN A 207 8.48 -8.30 9.23
N ILE A 208 8.52 -7.45 8.22
CA ILE A 208 9.60 -7.40 7.24
C ILE A 208 10.90 -6.95 7.90
N MET A 209 10.85 -5.92 8.75
CA MET A 209 12.00 -5.46 9.52
C MET A 209 12.55 -6.54 10.46
N ASP A 210 11.68 -7.25 11.21
CA ASP A 210 12.12 -8.35 12.07
C ASP A 210 12.76 -9.49 11.27
N ALA A 211 12.20 -9.84 10.12
CA ALA A 211 12.76 -10.85 9.24
C ALA A 211 14.13 -10.45 8.65
N ALA A 212 14.34 -9.17 8.37
CA ALA A 212 15.61 -8.64 7.88
C ALA A 212 16.68 -8.63 8.97
N MET A 213 16.30 -8.27 10.22
CA MET A 213 17.23 -8.22 11.36
C MET A 213 17.53 -9.61 11.95
N ASN A 214 16.61 -10.57 11.81
CA ASN A 214 16.69 -11.90 12.40
C ASN A 214 16.59 -13.05 11.37
N PRO A 215 17.50 -13.14 10.39
CA PRO A 215 17.38 -14.09 9.26
C PRO A 215 17.45 -15.58 9.67
N LYS A 216 17.83 -15.89 10.93
CA LYS A 216 17.98 -17.27 11.44
C LYS A 216 16.71 -17.84 12.11
N LYS A 217 15.60 -17.10 12.15
CA LYS A 217 14.31 -17.57 12.70
C LYS A 217 13.40 -18.28 11.70
N LYS A 218 13.96 -18.68 10.55
CA LYS A 218 13.23 -19.45 9.53
C LYS A 218 13.36 -20.94 9.73
#